data_329be98f9dde4645e2222d5ff7ff2128
#
_entry.id   329be98f9dde4645e2222d5ff7ff2128
#
_cell.length_a   1.000
_cell.length_b   1.000
_cell.length_c   1.000
_cell.angle_alpha   90.00
_cell.angle_beta   90.00
_cell.angle_gamma   90.00
#
_symmetry.space_group_name_H-M   'P 1'
#
loop_
_entity.id
_entity.type
_entity.pdbx_description
1 polymer ?
#
loop_
_entity_poly.entity_id
_entity_poly.type
_entity_poly.pdbx_seq_one_letter_code
_entity_poly.pdbx_strand_id
1 'polypeptide(L)'
;MTCYCLKQHALNENPIIVTQFPDQRYYEAGQLVAVLTMQPLDRFLDYKAPAGGVFKGAFVEVPLGPRKVIGVVWGKGSGGYDRNKIRSIIGLVDVPPMREELQVFLGKVADYTLTAMSSMLRLATRAPGLTDPPGMRKIYGLGYKEPDRMTPARKKVLRVLRDHVGLRFTASELAQLAGVTSSVIKGLTAQSVLLEYETPRDVAYPCLNVTMGRKVLTTDQARVG
;
A
#
# COMPACT_ATOMS: atom_id res chain seq x y z
N MET A 1 18.47 -9.57 12.27
CA MET A 1 17.00 -9.30 12.20
C MET A 1 16.82 -7.79 12.17
N THR A 2 16.77 -7.21 10.97
CA THR A 2 16.73 -5.75 10.78
C THR A 2 15.29 -5.33 10.56
N CYS A 3 14.78 -4.55 11.50
CA CYS A 3 13.42 -4.02 11.50
C CYS A 3 13.27 -2.99 10.35
N TYR A 4 12.27 -3.17 9.48
CA TYR A 4 11.90 -2.21 8.46
C TYR A 4 11.26 -0.99 9.12
N CYS A 5 12.06 -0.01 9.45
CA CYS A 5 11.59 1.32 9.83
C CYS A 5 11.69 2.23 8.61
N LEU A 6 10.60 2.37 7.86
CA LEU A 6 10.50 3.37 6.80
C LEU A 6 10.54 4.76 7.45
N LYS A 7 11.68 5.44 7.32
CA LYS A 7 11.77 6.89 7.56
C LYS A 7 10.99 7.60 6.46
N GLN A 8 9.78 8.05 6.77
CA GLN A 8 9.13 9.10 6.00
C GLN A 8 9.72 10.42 6.46
N HIS A 9 10.66 10.98 5.69
CA HIS A 9 10.85 12.43 5.50
C HIS A 9 11.91 12.63 4.42
N ALA A 10 11.46 13.12 3.31
CA ALA A 10 12.07 14.10 2.41
C ALA A 10 11.54 13.86 0.99
N LEU A 11 10.81 14.79 0.49
CA LEU A 11 10.59 15.02 -0.92
C LEU A 11 11.95 15.36 -1.52
N ASN A 12 12.54 14.46 -2.27
CA ASN A 12 13.27 14.62 -3.51
C ASN A 12 14.29 13.49 -3.70
N GLU A 13 14.30 12.96 -4.93
CA GLU A 13 15.31 12.08 -5.50
C GLU A 13 15.43 10.70 -4.83
N ASN A 14 14.55 9.80 -5.28
CA ASN A 14 14.66 8.38 -5.03
C ASN A 14 15.78 7.78 -5.89
N PRO A 15 16.93 7.41 -5.33
CA PRO A 15 17.63 6.28 -5.84
C PRO A 15 16.82 5.06 -5.39
N ILE A 16 16.24 4.34 -6.34
CA ILE A 16 15.70 3.01 -6.15
C ILE A 16 16.69 2.25 -5.27
N ILE A 17 16.27 1.89 -4.04
CA ILE A 17 17.08 1.10 -3.13
C ILE A 17 17.17 -0.32 -3.72
N VAL A 18 18.05 -0.49 -4.68
CA VAL A 18 18.36 -1.76 -5.36
C VAL A 18 19.20 -2.71 -4.49
N THR A 19 19.65 -2.27 -3.31
CA THR A 19 20.76 -2.90 -2.58
C THR A 19 20.41 -3.92 -1.50
N GLN A 20 19.14 -4.37 -1.36
CA GLN A 20 18.80 -5.26 -0.25
C GLN A 20 18.26 -6.66 -0.59
N PHE A 21 18.35 -7.08 -1.86
CA PHE A 21 17.92 -8.43 -2.24
C PHE A 21 18.97 -9.13 -3.10
N PRO A 22 20.03 -9.71 -2.50
CA PRO A 22 21.15 -10.30 -3.26
C PRO A 22 20.77 -11.51 -4.12
N ASP A 23 19.62 -12.14 -3.92
CA ASP A 23 19.20 -13.35 -4.63
C ASP A 23 18.09 -13.13 -5.66
N GLN A 24 17.69 -11.88 -5.93
CA GLN A 24 16.67 -11.64 -6.93
C GLN A 24 17.27 -11.63 -8.34
N ARG A 25 16.84 -12.57 -9.19
CA ARG A 25 17.19 -12.57 -10.60
C ARG A 25 16.63 -11.33 -11.28
N TYR A 26 17.51 -10.59 -11.93
CA TYR A 26 17.17 -9.43 -12.73
C TYR A 26 17.09 -9.81 -14.20
N TYR A 27 16.09 -9.30 -14.89
CA TYR A 27 15.89 -9.47 -16.32
C TYR A 27 16.09 -8.14 -17.03
N GLU A 28 17.01 -8.09 -17.98
CA GLU A 28 17.30 -6.91 -18.77
C GLU A 28 16.16 -6.56 -19.74
N ALA A 29 16.19 -5.32 -20.22
CA ALA A 29 15.23 -4.82 -21.20
C ALA A 29 15.06 -5.76 -22.39
N GLY A 30 13.83 -6.10 -22.73
CA GLY A 30 13.50 -6.96 -23.86
C GLY A 30 13.66 -8.46 -23.60
N GLN A 31 14.23 -8.89 -22.48
CA GLN A 31 14.25 -10.31 -22.12
C GLN A 31 12.83 -10.82 -21.85
N LEU A 32 12.61 -12.10 -22.15
CA LEU A 32 11.32 -12.74 -21.91
C LEU A 32 11.21 -13.17 -20.45
N VAL A 33 10.12 -12.75 -19.83
CA VAL A 33 9.75 -13.10 -18.46
C VAL A 33 8.39 -13.76 -18.42
N ALA A 34 8.26 -14.76 -17.56
CA ALA A 34 6.98 -15.40 -17.25
C ALA A 34 6.25 -14.60 -16.19
N VAL A 35 5.04 -14.17 -16.48
CA VAL A 35 4.19 -13.41 -15.56
C VAL A 35 2.98 -14.24 -15.17
N LEU A 36 2.75 -14.40 -13.89
CA LEU A 36 1.53 -14.96 -13.35
C LEU A 36 0.55 -13.83 -13.05
N THR A 37 -0.61 -13.85 -13.69
CA THR A 37 -1.65 -12.84 -13.48
C THR A 37 -2.65 -13.29 -12.42
N MET A 38 -3.36 -12.33 -11.80
CA MET A 38 -4.43 -12.62 -10.84
C MET A 38 -5.74 -13.08 -11.52
N GLN A 39 -5.74 -13.13 -12.86
CA GLN A 39 -6.88 -13.64 -13.62
C GLN A 39 -6.95 -15.17 -13.55
N PRO A 40 -8.13 -15.78 -13.68
CA PRO A 40 -8.31 -17.23 -13.59
C PRO A 40 -7.75 -17.94 -14.84
N LEU A 41 -6.48 -17.72 -15.10
CA LEU A 41 -5.72 -18.38 -16.16
C LEU A 41 -4.72 -19.29 -15.46
N ASP A 42 -4.84 -20.59 -15.73
CA ASP A 42 -3.95 -21.59 -15.13
C ASP A 42 -2.65 -21.76 -15.92
N ARG A 43 -2.00 -20.64 -16.23
CA ARG A 43 -0.73 -20.62 -16.95
C ARG A 43 0.03 -19.33 -16.73
N PHE A 44 1.34 -19.41 -16.89
CA PHE A 44 2.21 -18.26 -17.02
C PHE A 44 2.11 -17.67 -18.42
N LEU A 45 2.18 -16.36 -18.51
CA LEU A 45 2.17 -15.62 -19.77
C LEU A 45 3.53 -14.98 -20.01
N ASP A 46 4.05 -15.09 -21.24
CA ASP A 46 5.32 -14.49 -21.59
C ASP A 46 5.16 -13.03 -22.00
N TYR A 47 5.98 -12.17 -21.40
CA TYR A 47 6.08 -10.74 -21.72
C TYR A 47 7.53 -10.33 -21.89
N LYS A 48 7.78 -9.21 -22.58
CA LYS A 48 9.09 -8.58 -22.66
C LYS A 48 9.30 -7.69 -21.45
N ALA A 49 10.47 -7.79 -20.81
CA ALA A 49 10.87 -6.88 -19.73
C ALA A 49 10.90 -5.43 -20.24
N PRO A 50 10.52 -4.45 -19.40
CA PRO A 50 10.49 -3.03 -19.76
C PRO A 50 11.91 -2.47 -19.96
N ALA A 51 12.01 -1.24 -20.47
CA ALA A 51 13.32 -0.60 -20.75
C ALA A 51 14.24 -0.50 -19.54
N GLY A 52 13.70 -0.37 -18.33
CA GLY A 52 14.47 -0.36 -17.07
C GLY A 52 14.76 -1.75 -16.50
N GLY A 53 14.41 -2.83 -17.22
CA GLY A 53 14.50 -4.19 -16.70
C GLY A 53 13.48 -4.48 -15.60
N VAL A 54 13.51 -5.70 -15.05
CA VAL A 54 12.59 -6.11 -13.99
C VAL A 54 13.18 -7.24 -13.15
N PHE A 55 12.90 -7.24 -11.86
CA PHE A 55 13.27 -8.32 -10.94
C PHE A 55 12.21 -9.41 -10.87
N LYS A 56 12.65 -10.64 -10.61
CA LYS A 56 11.77 -11.74 -10.20
C LYS A 56 11.00 -11.31 -8.94
N GLY A 57 9.70 -11.59 -8.91
CA GLY A 57 8.83 -11.16 -7.81
C GLY A 57 8.22 -9.77 -7.98
N ALA A 58 8.68 -8.96 -8.91
CA ALA A 58 8.12 -7.62 -9.13
C ALA A 58 6.64 -7.71 -9.55
N PHE A 59 5.83 -6.82 -9.00
CA PHE A 59 4.45 -6.63 -9.43
C PHE A 59 4.45 -5.72 -10.67
N VAL A 60 3.76 -6.18 -11.70
CA VAL A 60 3.78 -5.52 -13.01
C VAL A 60 2.37 -5.36 -13.59
N GLU A 61 2.16 -4.28 -14.30
CA GLU A 61 0.97 -4.09 -15.13
C GLU A 61 1.26 -4.63 -16.52
N VAL A 62 0.43 -5.56 -17.00
CA VAL A 62 0.58 -6.22 -18.29
C VAL A 62 -0.70 -6.15 -19.13
N PRO A 63 -0.58 -6.09 -20.46
CA PRO A 63 -1.74 -6.11 -21.34
C PRO A 63 -2.27 -7.54 -21.50
N LEU A 64 -3.55 -7.74 -21.19
CA LEU A 64 -4.27 -9.00 -21.41
C LEU A 64 -5.50 -8.75 -22.30
N GLY A 65 -5.39 -9.02 -23.58
CA GLY A 65 -6.38 -8.60 -24.57
C GLY A 65 -6.54 -7.08 -24.59
N PRO A 66 -7.77 -6.54 -24.43
CA PRO A 66 -8.02 -5.10 -24.37
C PRO A 66 -7.82 -4.50 -22.96
N ARG A 67 -7.59 -5.34 -21.96
CA ARG A 67 -7.48 -4.94 -20.56
C ARG A 67 -6.03 -4.87 -20.11
N LYS A 68 -5.78 -4.05 -19.11
CA LYS A 68 -4.56 -4.07 -18.33
C LYS A 68 -4.83 -4.83 -17.03
N VAL A 69 -3.94 -5.71 -16.67
CA VAL A 69 -4.06 -6.53 -15.46
C VAL A 69 -2.74 -6.55 -14.70
N ILE A 70 -2.84 -6.79 -13.40
CA ILE A 70 -1.67 -6.92 -12.57
C ILE A 70 -1.26 -8.37 -12.51
N GLY A 71 0.05 -8.60 -12.55
CA GLY A 71 0.68 -9.88 -12.37
C GLY A 71 1.99 -9.76 -11.61
N VAL A 72 2.60 -10.90 -11.36
CA VAL A 72 3.91 -11.01 -10.69
C VAL A 72 4.88 -11.71 -11.64
N VAL A 73 6.08 -11.17 -11.76
CA VAL A 73 7.16 -11.81 -12.51
C VAL A 73 7.60 -13.06 -11.76
N TRP A 74 7.36 -14.21 -12.37
CA TRP A 74 7.62 -15.51 -11.74
C TRP A 74 8.99 -16.07 -12.08
N GLY A 75 9.48 -15.77 -13.27
CA GLY A 75 10.76 -16.27 -13.73
C GLY A 75 11.02 -15.95 -15.20
N LYS A 76 11.91 -16.72 -15.82
CA LYS A 76 12.23 -16.60 -17.24
C LYS A 76 11.02 -17.08 -18.07
N GLY A 77 10.71 -16.37 -19.15
CA GLY A 77 9.67 -16.76 -20.10
C GLY A 77 10.03 -18.05 -20.84
N SER A 78 9.00 -18.81 -21.20
CA SER A 78 9.14 -20.10 -21.88
C SER A 78 9.60 -19.95 -23.34
N GLY A 79 9.28 -18.81 -23.96
CA GLY A 79 9.56 -18.57 -25.39
C GLY A 79 8.72 -19.40 -26.35
N GLY A 80 7.70 -20.08 -25.85
CA GLY A 80 6.82 -20.96 -26.67
C GLY A 80 5.85 -20.23 -27.62
N TYR A 81 5.86 -18.89 -27.58
CA TYR A 81 5.03 -18.05 -28.44
C TYR A 81 5.85 -17.34 -29.52
N ASP A 82 5.19 -16.95 -30.60
CA ASP A 82 5.78 -16.08 -31.62
C ASP A 82 6.27 -14.78 -30.98
N ARG A 83 7.58 -14.54 -31.04
CA ARG A 83 8.24 -13.36 -30.44
C ARG A 83 7.64 -12.04 -30.91
N ASN A 84 7.08 -11.98 -32.10
CA ASN A 84 6.46 -10.77 -32.65
C ASN A 84 5.11 -10.46 -32.01
N LYS A 85 4.45 -11.46 -31.43
CA LYS A 85 3.16 -11.33 -30.74
C LYS A 85 3.31 -11.08 -29.23
N ILE A 86 4.51 -11.29 -28.68
CA ILE A 86 4.76 -11.07 -27.25
C ILE A 86 4.82 -9.57 -26.99
N ARG A 87 3.92 -9.11 -26.13
CA ARG A 87 3.82 -7.70 -25.71
C ARG A 87 4.81 -7.40 -24.57
N SER A 88 5.12 -6.13 -24.40
CA SER A 88 5.94 -5.67 -23.27
C SER A 88 5.10 -5.45 -22.03
N ILE A 89 5.73 -5.56 -20.87
CA ILE A 89 5.22 -5.04 -19.59
C ILE A 89 4.95 -3.56 -19.77
N ILE A 90 3.80 -3.08 -19.28
CA ILE A 90 3.37 -1.67 -19.37
C ILE A 90 4.08 -0.83 -18.33
N GLY A 91 4.14 -1.32 -17.10
CA GLY A 91 4.75 -0.61 -15.97
C GLY A 91 5.01 -1.51 -14.78
N LEU A 92 5.83 -1.01 -13.88
CA LEU A 92 6.07 -1.60 -12.56
C LEU A 92 5.06 -1.00 -11.58
N VAL A 93 4.57 -1.81 -10.67
CA VAL A 93 3.75 -1.35 -9.54
C VAL A 93 4.69 -1.03 -8.39
N ASP A 94 4.51 0.14 -7.78
CA ASP A 94 5.36 0.63 -6.68
C ASP A 94 5.02 -0.07 -5.35
N VAL A 95 5.33 -1.35 -5.29
CA VAL A 95 5.20 -2.18 -4.08
C VAL A 95 6.43 -3.09 -3.96
N PRO A 96 6.78 -3.51 -2.74
CA PRO A 96 7.87 -4.46 -2.55
C PRO A 96 7.66 -5.73 -3.37
N PRO A 97 8.71 -6.27 -4.02
CA PRO A 97 8.57 -7.49 -4.80
C PRO A 97 8.22 -8.69 -3.90
N MET A 98 7.46 -9.62 -4.44
CA MET A 98 7.15 -10.88 -3.79
C MET A 98 8.42 -11.70 -3.58
N ARG A 99 8.66 -12.11 -2.35
CA ARG A 99 9.83 -12.93 -2.00
C ARG A 99 9.79 -14.29 -2.67
N GLU A 100 10.95 -14.84 -2.99
CA GLU A 100 11.06 -16.15 -3.63
C GLU A 100 10.49 -17.27 -2.77
N GLU A 101 10.68 -17.21 -1.45
CA GLU A 101 10.12 -18.18 -0.52
C GLU A 101 8.59 -18.22 -0.60
N LEU A 102 7.95 -17.05 -0.77
CA LEU A 102 6.50 -16.99 -0.94
C LEU A 102 6.08 -17.59 -2.28
N GLN A 103 6.82 -17.32 -3.36
CA GLN A 103 6.54 -17.93 -4.68
C GLN A 103 6.64 -19.46 -4.60
N VAL A 104 7.69 -19.98 -3.97
CA VAL A 104 7.87 -21.44 -3.77
C VAL A 104 6.77 -22.02 -2.88
N PHE A 105 6.41 -21.33 -1.81
CA PHE A 105 5.32 -21.74 -0.92
C PHE A 105 4.00 -21.82 -1.66
N LEU A 106 3.63 -20.78 -2.42
CA LEU A 106 2.40 -20.77 -3.21
C LEU A 106 2.36 -21.91 -4.24
N GLY A 107 3.51 -22.23 -4.86
CA GLY A 107 3.63 -23.38 -5.76
C GLY A 107 3.31 -24.68 -5.06
N LYS A 108 3.94 -24.95 -3.92
CA LYS A 108 3.69 -26.17 -3.14
C LYS A 108 2.24 -26.27 -2.67
N VAL A 109 1.64 -25.17 -2.27
CA VAL A 109 0.23 -25.15 -1.84
C VAL A 109 -0.70 -25.40 -3.02
N ALA A 110 -0.43 -24.81 -4.19
CA ALA A 110 -1.20 -25.03 -5.41
C ALA A 110 -1.18 -26.52 -5.82
N ASP A 111 0.00 -27.13 -5.82
CA ASP A 111 0.20 -28.55 -6.13
C ASP A 111 -0.52 -29.45 -5.11
N TYR A 112 -0.36 -29.15 -3.82
CA TYR A 112 -0.99 -29.93 -2.73
C TYR A 112 -2.52 -29.86 -2.75
N THR A 113 -3.07 -28.66 -3.03
CA THR A 113 -4.53 -28.42 -3.04
C THR A 113 -5.17 -28.64 -4.41
N LEU A 114 -4.38 -29.01 -5.43
CA LEU A 114 -4.82 -29.14 -6.83
C LEU A 114 -5.55 -27.88 -7.33
N THR A 115 -5.08 -26.71 -6.89
CA THR A 115 -5.69 -25.41 -7.18
C THR A 115 -4.84 -24.64 -8.17
N ALA A 116 -5.49 -23.92 -9.09
CA ALA A 116 -4.80 -23.07 -10.05
C ALA A 116 -3.88 -22.06 -9.35
N MET A 117 -2.64 -21.92 -9.85
CA MET A 117 -1.62 -21.03 -9.30
C MET A 117 -2.09 -19.56 -9.23
N SER A 118 -2.86 -19.12 -10.25
CA SER A 118 -3.46 -17.79 -10.28
C SER A 118 -4.44 -17.54 -9.12
N SER A 119 -5.13 -18.59 -8.67
CA SER A 119 -6.02 -18.52 -7.52
C SER A 119 -5.23 -18.37 -6.21
N MET A 120 -4.11 -19.07 -6.09
CA MET A 120 -3.20 -18.94 -4.94
C MET A 120 -2.57 -17.55 -4.90
N LEU A 121 -2.10 -17.04 -6.05
CA LEU A 121 -1.59 -15.68 -6.15
C LEU A 121 -2.66 -14.66 -5.71
N ARG A 122 -3.88 -14.79 -6.23
CA ARG A 122 -4.99 -13.90 -5.87
C ARG A 122 -5.32 -13.95 -4.38
N LEU A 123 -5.25 -15.12 -3.76
CA LEU A 123 -5.48 -15.27 -2.31
C LEU A 123 -4.39 -14.56 -1.50
N ALA A 124 -3.12 -14.74 -1.89
CA ALA A 124 -1.98 -14.13 -1.22
C ALA A 124 -1.89 -12.61 -1.40
N THR A 125 -2.47 -12.07 -2.48
CA THR A 125 -2.40 -10.64 -2.83
C THR A 125 -3.74 -9.91 -2.71
N ARG A 126 -4.72 -10.51 -2.03
CA ARG A 126 -6.08 -9.96 -1.92
C ARG A 126 -6.21 -8.72 -1.04
N ALA A 127 -5.15 -8.28 -0.39
CA ALA A 127 -5.18 -7.09 0.45
C ALA A 127 -5.67 -5.88 -0.36
N PRO A 128 -6.73 -5.18 0.08
CA PRO A 128 -7.16 -3.95 -0.58
C PRO A 128 -6.01 -2.94 -0.58
N GLY A 129 -5.81 -2.26 -1.70
CA GLY A 129 -4.79 -1.22 -1.81
C GLY A 129 -3.36 -1.72 -1.98
N LEU A 130 -3.15 -3.01 -2.27
CA LEU A 130 -1.81 -3.51 -2.57
C LEU A 130 -1.18 -2.80 -3.79
N THR A 131 -2.00 -2.39 -4.72
CA THR A 131 -1.60 -1.77 -5.99
C THR A 131 -2.06 -0.34 -6.14
N ASP A 132 -2.90 0.14 -5.22
CA ASP A 132 -3.40 1.50 -5.22
C ASP A 132 -2.58 2.35 -4.25
N PRO A 133 -2.40 3.64 -4.52
CA PRO A 133 -1.79 4.53 -3.56
C PRO A 133 -2.60 4.51 -2.25
N PRO A 134 -1.95 4.70 -1.09
CA PRO A 134 -2.64 4.73 0.19
C PRO A 134 -3.81 5.69 0.13
N GLY A 135 -4.99 5.22 0.52
CA GLY A 135 -6.16 6.08 0.60
C GLY A 135 -5.87 7.31 1.46
N MET A 136 -6.21 8.49 0.97
CA MET A 136 -6.07 9.74 1.73
C MET A 136 -7.36 10.04 2.47
N ARG A 137 -7.26 10.65 3.64
CA ARG A 137 -8.39 11.20 4.40
C ARG A 137 -8.18 12.68 4.68
N LYS A 138 -9.29 13.41 4.70
CA LYS A 138 -9.29 14.82 5.00
C LYS A 138 -9.37 15.03 6.49
N ILE A 139 -8.49 15.87 7.01
CA ILE A 139 -8.46 16.31 8.40
C ILE A 139 -8.50 17.83 8.45
N TYR A 140 -9.09 18.37 9.50
CA TYR A 140 -9.39 19.77 9.65
C TYR A 140 -8.67 20.33 10.88
N GLY A 141 -8.10 21.50 10.74
CA GLY A 141 -7.46 22.27 11.78
C GLY A 141 -7.96 23.70 11.80
N LEU A 142 -7.61 24.44 12.85
CA LEU A 142 -7.96 25.83 12.99
C LEU A 142 -7.22 26.67 11.92
N GLY A 143 -7.94 27.51 11.21
CA GLY A 143 -7.40 28.51 10.28
C GLY A 143 -7.17 29.86 10.96
N TYR A 144 -6.83 30.84 10.13
CA TYR A 144 -6.49 32.21 10.58
C TYR A 144 -7.66 33.18 10.49
N LYS A 145 -8.77 32.78 9.86
CA LYS A 145 -9.95 33.63 9.68
C LYS A 145 -10.99 33.37 10.76
N GLU A 146 -11.71 34.40 11.13
CA GLU A 146 -12.92 34.27 11.93
C GLU A 146 -14.14 34.06 11.03
N PRO A 147 -15.18 33.36 11.51
CA PRO A 147 -16.39 33.15 10.72
C PRO A 147 -17.19 34.46 10.60
N ASP A 148 -17.77 34.74 9.42
CA ASP A 148 -18.57 35.92 9.15
C ASP A 148 -19.75 36.09 10.14
N ARG A 149 -20.29 34.98 10.62
CA ARG A 149 -21.32 34.95 11.65
C ARG A 149 -21.02 33.88 12.68
N MET A 150 -20.92 34.26 13.94
CA MET A 150 -20.69 33.35 15.05
C MET A 150 -22.03 32.77 15.53
N THR A 151 -22.28 31.50 15.21
CA THR A 151 -23.44 30.75 15.70
C THR A 151 -23.04 29.84 16.87
N PRO A 152 -23.99 29.41 17.75
CA PRO A 152 -23.67 28.49 18.84
C PRO A 152 -22.96 27.22 18.38
N ALA A 153 -23.37 26.64 17.25
CA ALA A 153 -22.75 25.46 16.66
C ALA A 153 -21.32 25.72 16.22
N ARG A 154 -21.03 26.84 15.53
CA ARG A 154 -19.69 27.23 15.11
C ARG A 154 -18.78 27.49 16.33
N LYS A 155 -19.32 28.11 17.37
CA LYS A 155 -18.60 28.38 18.62
C LYS A 155 -18.14 27.08 19.30
N LYS A 156 -18.98 26.04 19.28
CA LYS A 156 -18.62 24.71 19.81
C LYS A 156 -17.46 24.09 19.05
N VAL A 157 -17.49 24.12 17.70
CA VAL A 157 -16.39 23.59 16.86
C VAL A 157 -15.08 24.30 17.16
N LEU A 158 -15.09 25.64 17.19
CA LEU A 158 -13.90 26.43 17.45
C LEU A 158 -13.36 26.21 18.87
N ARG A 159 -14.23 25.96 19.84
CA ARG A 159 -13.82 25.60 21.21
C ARG A 159 -13.05 24.30 21.22
N VAL A 160 -13.58 23.23 20.59
CA VAL A 160 -12.92 21.92 20.51
C VAL A 160 -11.52 22.06 19.92
N LEU A 161 -11.36 22.83 18.84
CA LEU A 161 -10.05 23.01 18.22
C LEU A 161 -9.09 23.87 19.04
N ARG A 162 -9.60 24.83 19.83
CA ARG A 162 -8.79 25.64 20.75
C ARG A 162 -8.35 24.85 21.99
N ASP A 163 -9.22 23.98 22.49
CA ASP A 163 -8.92 23.11 23.64
C ASP A 163 -7.89 22.02 23.26
N HIS A 164 -7.76 21.70 21.97
CA HIS A 164 -6.84 20.69 21.43
C HIS A 164 -5.85 21.31 20.43
N VAL A 165 -5.09 22.30 20.88
CA VAL A 165 -4.12 23.02 20.03
C VAL A 165 -3.13 22.06 19.37
N GLY A 166 -2.98 22.18 18.04
CA GLY A 166 -2.07 21.35 17.25
C GLY A 166 -2.65 20.01 16.81
N LEU A 167 -3.77 19.57 17.35
CA LEU A 167 -4.46 18.39 16.87
C LEU A 167 -5.35 18.72 15.65
N ARG A 168 -5.51 17.72 14.79
CA ARG A 168 -6.37 17.80 13.61
C ARG A 168 -7.34 16.63 13.64
N PHE A 169 -8.56 16.85 13.22
CA PHE A 169 -9.65 15.89 13.32
C PHE A 169 -10.29 15.67 11.95
N THR A 170 -10.79 14.49 11.68
CA THR A 170 -11.69 14.28 10.55
C THR A 170 -13.00 15.05 10.76
N ALA A 171 -13.76 15.29 9.68
CA ALA A 171 -15.06 15.97 9.80
C ALA A 171 -16.03 15.23 10.74
N SER A 172 -15.96 13.89 10.74
CA SER A 172 -16.80 13.05 11.59
C SER A 172 -16.43 13.18 13.08
N GLU A 173 -15.14 13.07 13.39
CA GLU A 173 -14.63 13.22 14.77
C GLU A 173 -14.93 14.60 15.32
N LEU A 174 -14.67 15.65 14.53
CA LEU A 174 -14.91 17.03 14.93
C LEU A 174 -16.40 17.31 15.14
N ALA A 175 -17.26 16.75 14.27
CA ALA A 175 -18.71 16.86 14.41
C ALA A 175 -19.20 16.19 15.70
N GLN A 176 -18.69 15.01 15.99
CA GLN A 176 -19.02 14.24 17.19
C GLN A 176 -18.55 14.97 18.48
N LEU A 177 -17.30 15.41 18.52
CA LEU A 177 -16.74 16.12 19.67
C LEU A 177 -17.45 17.44 19.96
N ALA A 178 -17.81 18.18 18.90
CA ALA A 178 -18.51 19.45 19.05
C ALA A 178 -20.03 19.31 19.22
N GLY A 179 -20.61 18.11 19.02
CA GLY A 179 -22.04 17.87 19.06
C GLY A 179 -22.79 18.69 17.99
N VAL A 180 -22.26 18.68 16.75
CA VAL A 180 -22.82 19.41 15.60
C VAL A 180 -22.90 18.49 14.37
N THR A 181 -23.57 18.96 13.34
CA THR A 181 -23.62 18.25 12.05
C THR A 181 -22.38 18.57 11.20
N SER A 182 -22.01 17.66 10.31
CA SER A 182 -20.88 17.83 9.38
C SER A 182 -21.05 19.03 8.43
N SER A 183 -22.29 19.48 8.21
CA SER A 183 -22.59 20.68 7.42
C SER A 183 -21.99 21.96 8.01
N VAL A 184 -21.92 22.06 9.35
CA VAL A 184 -21.29 23.19 10.04
C VAL A 184 -19.80 23.24 9.74
N ILE A 185 -19.13 22.07 9.72
CA ILE A 185 -17.71 21.96 9.41
C ILE A 185 -17.47 22.36 7.97
N LYS A 186 -18.25 21.84 7.02
CA LYS A 186 -18.17 22.24 5.60
C LYS A 186 -18.35 23.76 5.43
N GLY A 187 -19.32 24.36 6.13
CA GLY A 187 -19.53 25.81 6.10
C GLY A 187 -18.39 26.63 6.65
N LEU A 188 -17.71 26.14 7.70
CA LEU A 188 -16.52 26.80 8.25
C LEU A 188 -15.31 26.64 7.32
N THR A 189 -15.18 25.48 6.68
CA THR A 189 -14.10 25.24 5.68
C THR A 189 -14.30 26.13 4.46
N ALA A 190 -15.52 26.27 3.94
CA ALA A 190 -15.82 27.18 2.83
C ALA A 190 -15.47 28.64 3.11
N GLN A 191 -15.53 29.08 4.37
CA GLN A 191 -15.11 30.41 4.80
C GLN A 191 -13.62 30.50 5.14
N SER A 192 -12.84 29.45 4.94
CA SER A 192 -11.42 29.33 5.31
C SER A 192 -11.14 29.58 6.82
N VAL A 193 -12.17 29.39 7.65
CA VAL A 193 -12.05 29.39 9.12
C VAL A 193 -11.39 28.09 9.59
N LEU A 194 -11.69 26.97 8.90
CA LEU A 194 -10.98 25.70 9.06
C LEU A 194 -10.11 25.47 7.82
N LEU A 195 -8.91 24.98 8.06
CA LEU A 195 -8.02 24.54 7.01
C LEU A 195 -8.15 23.02 6.85
N GLU A 196 -8.28 22.60 5.60
CA GLU A 196 -8.33 21.19 5.22
C GLU A 196 -6.92 20.71 4.88
N TYR A 197 -6.55 19.55 5.41
CA TYR A 197 -5.30 18.87 5.13
C TYR A 197 -5.59 17.45 4.69
N GLU A 198 -4.73 16.89 3.88
CA GLU A 198 -4.78 15.48 3.52
C GLU A 198 -3.74 14.69 4.31
N THR A 199 -4.13 13.53 4.81
CA THR A 199 -3.24 12.59 5.50
C THR A 199 -3.55 11.18 5.03
N PRO A 200 -2.57 10.26 5.02
CA PRO A 200 -2.85 8.86 4.76
C PRO A 200 -3.96 8.33 5.67
N ARG A 201 -4.89 7.58 5.09
CA ARG A 201 -6.01 6.98 5.84
C ARG A 201 -5.50 6.02 6.91
N ASP A 202 -4.52 5.22 6.52
CA ASP A 202 -3.91 4.23 7.40
C ASP A 202 -2.54 4.76 7.82
N VAL A 203 -2.42 5.08 9.10
CA VAL A 203 -1.14 5.47 9.68
C VAL A 203 -0.32 4.21 9.91
N ALA A 204 0.94 4.23 9.47
CA ALA A 204 1.85 3.12 9.74
C ALA A 204 1.93 2.86 11.26
N TYR A 205 1.84 1.59 11.64
CA TYR A 205 2.03 1.22 13.05
C TYR A 205 3.44 1.64 13.50
N PRO A 206 3.56 2.19 14.71
CA PRO A 206 4.88 2.49 15.25
C PRO A 206 5.70 1.20 15.33
N CYS A 207 6.97 1.29 14.97
CA CYS A 207 7.88 0.15 15.12
C CYS A 207 7.89 -0.29 16.58
N LEU A 208 7.77 -1.60 16.80
CA LEU A 208 7.91 -2.16 18.14
C LEU A 208 9.31 -1.83 18.67
N ASN A 209 9.35 -1.20 19.82
CA ASN A 209 10.60 -0.98 20.51
C ASN A 209 11.06 -2.29 21.17
N VAL A 210 11.96 -3.00 20.51
CA VAL A 210 12.50 -4.28 21.00
C VAL A 210 13.32 -4.15 22.29
N THR A 211 13.67 -2.90 22.67
CA THR A 211 14.37 -2.61 23.94
C THR A 211 13.41 -2.35 25.09
N MET A 212 12.11 -2.25 24.84
CA MET A 212 11.14 -2.24 25.94
C MET A 212 11.22 -3.56 26.68
N GLY A 213 11.49 -3.48 27.99
CA GLY A 213 11.63 -4.63 28.86
C GLY A 213 10.49 -5.63 28.67
N ARG A 214 10.83 -6.91 28.61
CA ARG A 214 9.84 -7.98 28.51
C ARG A 214 8.86 -7.84 29.68
N LYS A 215 7.57 -7.94 29.40
CA LYS A 215 6.60 -8.10 30.49
C LYS A 215 6.97 -9.33 31.31
N VAL A 216 6.99 -9.20 32.61
CA VAL A 216 7.18 -10.33 33.53
C VAL A 216 6.01 -11.29 33.28
N LEU A 217 6.33 -12.50 32.87
CA LEU A 217 5.33 -13.56 32.71
C LEU A 217 4.74 -13.95 34.06
N THR A 218 3.46 -14.25 34.10
CA THR A 218 2.84 -14.86 35.28
C THR A 218 3.45 -16.23 35.52
N THR A 219 3.35 -16.76 36.74
CA THR A 219 3.88 -18.08 37.12
C THR A 219 3.39 -19.18 36.16
N ASP A 220 2.13 -19.12 35.75
CA ASP A 220 1.55 -20.09 34.83
C ASP A 220 2.05 -19.93 33.38
N GLN A 221 2.26 -18.71 32.93
CA GLN A 221 2.85 -18.44 31.61
C GLN A 221 4.32 -18.85 31.53
N ALA A 222 5.09 -18.68 32.62
CA ALA A 222 6.48 -19.10 32.68
C ALA A 222 6.65 -20.63 32.75
N ARG A 223 5.60 -21.38 33.13
CA ARG A 223 5.62 -22.83 33.23
C ARG A 223 5.36 -23.55 31.89
N VAL A 224 4.78 -22.85 30.90
CA VAL A 224 4.38 -23.40 29.60
C VAL A 224 5.36 -23.02 28.47
N GLY A 225 6.29 -22.11 28.67
CA GLY A 225 7.35 -21.70 27.75
C GLY A 225 8.68 -22.23 28.19
#